data_7b79fa133f3173866d54389c73350e1e
#
_entry.id   7b79fa133f3173866d54389c73350e1e
#
_cell.length_a   1.000
_cell.length_b   1.000
_cell.length_c   1.000
_cell.angle_alpha   90.00
_cell.angle_beta   90.00
_cell.angle_gamma   90.00
#
_symmetry.space_group_name_H-M   'P 1'
#
loop_
_entity.id
_entity.type
_entity.pdbx_description
1 polymer ?
#
loop_
_entity_poly.entity_id
_entity_poly.type
_entity_poly.pdbx_seq_one_letter_code
_entity_poly.pdbx_strand_id
1 'polypeptide(L)'
;DFPLIVRLSGTDYEPGGMTIEDTIYYAKRLEELGCAAIDVSGGDHHQMIHQVTPMQLSKGHNVWAAEAIKKEVSIPVFATGSITLPEYAEEILAEGKGDFISMGRPLLADPYWAKKALEGHPEDISPCIRCNEGCLDRGNHLGKSINCTMNPTLGFEDALAIRPTATPKKVAVVGGGPAGMKAAAVAFDRGHQVTLFEKRKLGGFLHEASAPEFKADIRNALKYLTVQVEKRDIKVVEKEATAADLEGFDAVIIAPGAAGVRLPVPGGDRANVQLAVDALAKDCAGISGNIVVVGGGLIGTETAVQLSFSKENHVTMVEMLPKIMKDCSASDQMVYPEMLKENGVQVMTSSRVVEINDQGVVVEGHGRKTIPADHVLVAIGLAPCRSLAEELKAIGKQVTV
;
A
#
# COMPACT_ATOMS: atom_id res chain seq x y z
N ASP A 1 -37.74 -1.16 23.79
CA ASP A 1 -36.38 -1.31 24.32
C ASP A 1 -35.42 -1.24 23.13
N PHE A 2 -34.35 -0.46 23.29
CA PHE A 2 -33.36 -0.24 22.24
C PHE A 2 -32.18 -1.19 22.48
N PRO A 3 -31.72 -1.98 21.48
CA PRO A 3 -30.57 -2.87 21.65
C PRO A 3 -29.29 -2.06 21.87
N LEU A 4 -28.55 -2.38 22.91
CA LEU A 4 -27.28 -1.77 23.23
C LEU A 4 -26.14 -2.69 22.81
N ILE A 5 -25.26 -2.20 21.96
CA ILE A 5 -24.01 -2.88 21.57
C ILE A 5 -22.87 -2.13 22.22
N VAL A 6 -21.99 -2.83 22.90
CA VAL A 6 -20.81 -2.22 23.55
C VAL A 6 -19.54 -2.65 22.84
N ARG A 7 -18.70 -1.67 22.49
CA ARG A 7 -17.37 -1.91 21.92
C ARG A 7 -16.33 -1.96 23.04
N LEU A 8 -15.58 -3.07 23.10
CA LEU A 8 -14.50 -3.30 24.05
C LEU A 8 -13.16 -3.51 23.32
N SER A 9 -12.06 -3.08 23.93
CA SER A 9 -10.73 -3.51 23.53
C SER A 9 -10.52 -4.96 23.99
N GLY A 10 -10.20 -5.87 23.09
CA GLY A 10 -9.86 -7.24 23.44
C GLY A 10 -8.56 -7.33 24.25
N THR A 11 -7.61 -6.45 23.92
CA THR A 11 -6.38 -6.18 24.67
C THR A 11 -5.80 -4.84 24.21
N ASP A 12 -5.13 -4.12 25.08
CA ASP A 12 -4.49 -2.85 24.73
C ASP A 12 -3.08 -3.03 24.13
N TYR A 13 -2.54 -4.26 24.15
CA TYR A 13 -1.18 -4.58 23.68
C TYR A 13 -0.08 -3.79 24.43
N GLU A 14 -0.36 -3.33 25.63
CA GLU A 14 0.57 -2.58 26.49
C GLU A 14 0.73 -3.22 27.86
N PRO A 15 1.92 -3.18 28.46
CA PRO A 15 2.11 -3.57 29.86
C PRO A 15 1.27 -2.71 30.81
N GLY A 16 0.38 -3.33 31.59
CA GLY A 16 -0.52 -2.64 32.50
C GLY A 16 -1.81 -2.10 31.89
N GLY A 17 -2.00 -2.28 30.56
CA GLY A 17 -3.28 -2.06 29.87
C GLY A 17 -4.27 -3.22 30.08
N MET A 18 -5.45 -3.12 29.45
CA MET A 18 -6.46 -4.19 29.49
C MET A 18 -5.93 -5.47 28.87
N THR A 19 -6.12 -6.57 29.59
CA THR A 19 -5.83 -7.93 29.12
C THR A 19 -7.11 -8.58 28.57
N ILE A 20 -6.96 -9.72 27.89
CA ILE A 20 -8.12 -10.48 27.41
C ILE A 20 -8.98 -11.00 28.56
N GLU A 21 -8.38 -11.35 29.70
CA GLU A 21 -9.07 -11.79 30.91
C GLU A 21 -9.95 -10.69 31.50
N ASP A 22 -9.44 -9.45 31.53
CA ASP A 22 -10.20 -8.28 31.96
C ASP A 22 -11.40 -8.05 31.04
N THR A 23 -11.17 -8.13 29.72
CA THR A 23 -12.23 -7.91 28.73
C THR A 23 -13.31 -9.00 28.78
N ILE A 24 -12.93 -10.27 28.98
CA ILE A 24 -13.88 -11.38 29.21
C ILE A 24 -14.71 -11.11 30.47
N TYR A 25 -14.10 -10.66 31.56
CA TYR A 25 -14.84 -10.29 32.77
C TYR A 25 -15.89 -9.21 32.51
N TYR A 26 -15.51 -8.13 31.79
CA TYR A 26 -16.45 -7.06 31.46
C TYR A 26 -17.52 -7.55 30.44
N ALA A 27 -17.20 -8.37 29.49
CA ALA A 27 -18.15 -8.92 28.52
C ALA A 27 -19.26 -9.74 29.23
N LYS A 28 -18.89 -10.63 30.16
CA LYS A 28 -19.85 -11.38 30.99
C LYS A 28 -20.73 -10.44 31.82
N ARG A 29 -20.12 -9.41 32.41
CA ARG A 29 -20.88 -8.45 33.22
C ARG A 29 -21.86 -7.63 32.40
N LEU A 30 -21.51 -7.27 31.18
CA LEU A 30 -22.39 -6.57 30.23
C LEU A 30 -23.54 -7.46 29.75
N GLU A 31 -23.29 -8.75 29.52
CA GLU A 31 -24.33 -9.73 29.21
C GLU A 31 -25.37 -9.84 30.35
N GLU A 32 -24.92 -9.97 31.62
CA GLU A 32 -25.80 -9.99 32.78
C GLU A 32 -26.65 -8.71 32.93
N LEU A 33 -26.13 -7.57 32.46
CA LEU A 33 -26.82 -6.27 32.47
C LEU A 33 -27.77 -6.09 31.29
N GLY A 34 -27.86 -7.08 30.38
CA GLY A 34 -28.77 -7.07 29.21
C GLY A 34 -28.21 -6.39 27.97
N CYS A 35 -26.88 -6.30 27.83
CA CYS A 35 -26.24 -5.89 26.59
C CYS A 35 -26.64 -6.84 25.45
N ALA A 36 -26.93 -6.30 24.26
CA ALA A 36 -27.42 -7.08 23.12
C ALA A 36 -26.28 -7.75 22.32
N ALA A 37 -25.09 -7.17 22.30
CA ALA A 37 -23.91 -7.71 21.61
C ALA A 37 -22.62 -7.01 22.05
N ILE A 38 -21.49 -7.65 21.81
CA ILE A 38 -20.13 -7.10 22.04
C ILE A 38 -19.42 -6.91 20.70
N ASP A 39 -18.88 -5.71 20.45
CA ASP A 39 -18.01 -5.42 19.32
C ASP A 39 -16.55 -5.36 19.81
N VAL A 40 -15.70 -6.26 19.30
CA VAL A 40 -14.33 -6.45 19.82
C VAL A 40 -13.33 -5.71 18.97
N SER A 41 -12.63 -4.73 19.56
CA SER A 41 -11.48 -4.04 18.95
C SER A 41 -10.17 -4.50 19.61
N GLY A 42 -9.08 -3.78 19.42
CA GLY A 42 -7.81 -3.98 20.12
C GLY A 42 -6.89 -2.79 19.96
N GLY A 43 -5.97 -2.66 20.89
CA GLY A 43 -5.06 -1.52 20.98
C GLY A 43 -5.73 -0.23 21.49
N ASP A 44 -4.91 0.71 21.83
CA ASP A 44 -5.28 2.05 22.25
C ASP A 44 -4.58 3.13 21.40
N HIS A 45 -4.59 4.39 21.85
CA HIS A 45 -3.93 5.48 21.12
C HIS A 45 -2.40 5.42 21.16
N HIS A 46 -1.79 4.74 22.13
CA HIS A 46 -0.36 4.50 22.19
C HIS A 46 0.03 3.33 21.26
N GLN A 47 -0.84 2.33 21.19
CA GLN A 47 -0.69 1.13 20.37
C GLN A 47 -1.59 1.18 19.11
N MET A 48 -1.61 2.33 18.45
CA MET A 48 -2.50 2.61 17.31
C MET A 48 -2.35 1.61 16.14
N ILE A 49 -1.17 1.02 15.96
CA ILE A 49 -0.93 0.00 14.92
C ILE A 49 -1.74 -1.29 15.17
N HIS A 50 -2.14 -1.56 16.41
CA HIS A 50 -3.02 -2.68 16.75
C HIS A 50 -4.49 -2.30 16.64
N GLN A 51 -4.83 -1.02 16.82
CA GLN A 51 -6.18 -0.50 16.64
C GLN A 51 -6.54 -0.33 15.16
N VAL A 52 -5.64 0.23 14.36
CA VAL A 52 -5.81 0.48 12.93
C VAL A 52 -4.67 -0.20 12.16
N THR A 53 -4.71 -1.51 12.15
CA THR A 53 -3.65 -2.39 11.68
C THR A 53 -3.21 -2.08 10.25
N PRO A 54 -1.94 -1.72 10.01
CA PRO A 54 -1.39 -1.49 8.68
C PRO A 54 -1.08 -2.81 7.96
N MET A 55 -0.68 -2.72 6.67
CA MET A 55 -0.47 -3.90 5.82
C MET A 55 0.67 -4.82 6.27
N GLN A 56 1.62 -4.31 7.03
CA GLN A 56 2.77 -5.06 7.55
C GLN A 56 2.38 -6.06 8.64
N LEU A 57 1.24 -5.86 9.31
CA LEU A 57 0.72 -6.78 10.30
C LEU A 57 -0.34 -7.72 9.70
N SER A 58 -0.59 -8.84 10.35
CA SER A 58 -1.54 -9.85 9.87
C SER A 58 -2.96 -9.31 9.71
N LYS A 59 -3.70 -9.82 8.73
CA LYS A 59 -5.15 -9.66 8.68
C LYS A 59 -5.80 -10.38 9.85
N GLY A 60 -6.96 -9.91 10.28
CA GLY A 60 -7.66 -10.51 11.41
C GLY A 60 -6.94 -10.31 12.75
N HIS A 61 -6.11 -9.27 12.85
CA HIS A 61 -5.21 -9.06 13.99
C HIS A 61 -5.88 -9.18 15.36
N ASN A 62 -7.15 -8.78 15.48
CA ASN A 62 -7.93 -8.83 16.72
C ASN A 62 -8.99 -9.94 16.74
N VAL A 63 -9.08 -10.81 15.72
CA VAL A 63 -10.09 -11.88 15.63
C VAL A 63 -9.94 -12.91 16.74
N TRP A 64 -8.71 -13.22 17.16
CA TRP A 64 -8.46 -14.12 18.28
C TRP A 64 -9.11 -13.66 19.58
N ALA A 65 -9.17 -12.35 19.84
CA ALA A 65 -9.81 -11.79 21.01
C ALA A 65 -11.34 -11.90 20.94
N ALA A 66 -11.92 -11.68 19.74
CA ALA A 66 -13.34 -11.93 19.53
C ALA A 66 -13.69 -13.42 19.73
N GLU A 67 -12.86 -14.34 19.24
CA GLU A 67 -13.03 -15.78 19.46
C GLU A 67 -12.94 -16.15 20.95
N ALA A 68 -11.99 -15.56 21.69
CA ALA A 68 -11.85 -15.81 23.12
C ALA A 68 -13.08 -15.34 23.91
N ILE A 69 -13.59 -14.13 23.61
CA ILE A 69 -14.78 -13.58 24.25
C ILE A 69 -16.02 -14.40 23.90
N LYS A 70 -16.19 -14.78 22.62
CA LYS A 70 -17.34 -15.57 22.13
C LYS A 70 -17.49 -16.91 22.84
N LYS A 71 -16.40 -17.54 23.27
CA LYS A 71 -16.41 -18.80 24.04
C LYS A 71 -17.00 -18.63 25.45
N GLU A 72 -17.06 -17.41 25.94
CA GLU A 72 -17.36 -17.08 27.33
C GLU A 72 -18.71 -16.35 27.53
N VAL A 73 -19.35 -15.88 26.44
CA VAL A 73 -20.66 -15.23 26.45
C VAL A 73 -21.62 -15.90 25.46
N SER A 74 -22.94 -15.75 25.68
CA SER A 74 -23.99 -16.27 24.81
C SER A 74 -24.56 -15.22 23.85
N ILE A 75 -24.33 -13.93 24.13
CA ILE A 75 -24.73 -12.82 23.24
C ILE A 75 -23.80 -12.74 22.02
N PRO A 76 -24.29 -12.20 20.90
CA PRO A 76 -23.51 -12.07 19.67
C PRO A 76 -22.22 -11.28 19.84
N VAL A 77 -21.15 -11.71 19.18
CA VAL A 77 -19.84 -11.08 19.18
C VAL A 77 -19.45 -10.67 17.75
N PHE A 78 -19.10 -9.39 17.58
CA PHE A 78 -18.56 -8.85 16.35
C PHE A 78 -17.05 -8.98 16.32
N ALA A 79 -16.50 -9.63 15.29
CA ALA A 79 -15.07 -9.72 15.04
C ALA A 79 -14.60 -8.54 14.19
N THR A 80 -13.50 -7.91 14.60
CA THR A 80 -12.82 -6.84 13.86
C THR A 80 -11.36 -7.18 13.59
N GLY A 81 -10.66 -6.32 12.86
CA GLY A 81 -9.22 -6.42 12.71
C GLY A 81 -8.74 -6.58 11.27
N SER A 82 -8.95 -5.57 10.42
CA SER A 82 -8.44 -5.57 9.04
C SER A 82 -8.96 -6.73 8.19
N ILE A 83 -10.24 -7.05 8.33
CA ILE A 83 -10.96 -8.01 7.49
C ILE A 83 -11.32 -7.28 6.19
N THR A 84 -10.59 -7.56 5.12
CA THR A 84 -10.67 -6.78 3.87
C THR A 84 -11.27 -7.55 2.70
N LEU A 85 -11.33 -8.88 2.77
CA LEU A 85 -11.80 -9.77 1.71
C LEU A 85 -13.01 -10.60 2.19
N PRO A 86 -14.01 -10.83 1.30
CA PRO A 86 -15.19 -11.63 1.64
C PRO A 86 -14.86 -13.06 2.08
N GLU A 87 -13.92 -13.70 1.40
CA GLU A 87 -13.50 -15.06 1.70
C GLU A 87 -12.98 -15.19 3.13
N TYR A 88 -12.21 -14.22 3.59
CA TYR A 88 -11.69 -14.22 4.96
C TYR A 88 -12.79 -13.89 5.99
N ALA A 89 -13.75 -13.04 5.63
CA ALA A 89 -14.92 -12.78 6.48
C ALA A 89 -15.76 -14.05 6.68
N GLU A 90 -16.01 -14.81 5.61
CA GLU A 90 -16.72 -16.10 5.66
C GLU A 90 -15.96 -17.15 6.48
N GLU A 91 -14.64 -17.24 6.34
CA GLU A 91 -13.80 -18.14 7.13
C GLU A 91 -13.95 -17.88 8.64
N ILE A 92 -13.90 -16.62 9.07
CA ILE A 92 -14.08 -16.23 10.48
C ILE A 92 -15.45 -16.69 11.01
N LEU A 93 -16.52 -16.48 10.23
CA LEU A 93 -17.88 -16.86 10.61
C LEU A 93 -18.06 -18.38 10.61
N ALA A 94 -17.57 -19.08 9.59
CA ALA A 94 -17.66 -20.53 9.48
C ALA A 94 -16.89 -21.27 10.59
N GLU A 95 -15.75 -20.72 11.02
CA GLU A 95 -14.97 -21.25 12.13
C GLU A 95 -15.54 -20.86 13.51
N GLY A 96 -16.60 -20.07 13.56
CA GLY A 96 -17.23 -19.65 14.81
C GLY A 96 -16.40 -18.67 15.63
N LYS A 97 -15.48 -17.92 15.03
CA LYS A 97 -14.66 -16.91 15.70
C LYS A 97 -15.39 -15.59 15.98
N GLY A 98 -16.56 -15.41 15.40
CA GLY A 98 -17.47 -14.30 15.60
C GLY A 98 -18.85 -14.63 15.04
N ASP A 99 -19.87 -13.85 15.39
CA ASP A 99 -21.23 -13.96 14.84
C ASP A 99 -21.44 -12.94 13.70
N PHE A 100 -20.71 -11.83 13.78
CA PHE A 100 -20.75 -10.73 12.82
C PHE A 100 -19.34 -10.22 12.53
N ILE A 101 -19.19 -9.56 11.38
CA ILE A 101 -17.95 -8.88 10.98
C ILE A 101 -18.14 -7.37 11.07
N SER A 102 -17.26 -6.70 11.82
CA SER A 102 -17.24 -5.25 11.92
C SER A 102 -16.16 -4.66 11.01
N MET A 103 -16.55 -3.80 10.07
CA MET A 103 -15.67 -3.23 9.05
C MET A 103 -15.74 -1.70 9.04
N GLY A 104 -14.56 -1.05 9.00
CA GLY A 104 -14.44 0.39 8.78
C GLY A 104 -13.80 0.71 7.43
N ARG A 105 -12.47 0.62 7.35
CA ARG A 105 -11.68 0.98 6.16
C ARG A 105 -12.09 0.25 4.87
N PRO A 106 -12.50 -1.03 4.87
CA PRO A 106 -13.01 -1.67 3.65
C PRO A 106 -14.22 -0.95 3.04
N LEU A 107 -15.12 -0.41 3.88
CA LEU A 107 -16.29 0.35 3.43
C LEU A 107 -15.93 1.77 2.96
N LEU A 108 -14.81 2.34 3.39
CA LEU A 108 -14.26 3.56 2.80
C LEU A 108 -13.68 3.32 1.41
N ALA A 109 -13.03 2.15 1.23
CA ALA A 109 -12.48 1.76 -0.07
C ALA A 109 -13.56 1.35 -1.07
N ASP A 110 -14.62 0.70 -0.59
CA ASP A 110 -15.80 0.31 -1.38
C ASP A 110 -17.08 0.33 -0.54
N PRO A 111 -17.94 1.35 -0.67
CA PRO A 111 -19.18 1.42 0.08
C PRO A 111 -20.20 0.32 -0.29
N TYR A 112 -20.01 -0.33 -1.43
CA TYR A 112 -20.85 -1.45 -1.90
C TYR A 112 -20.24 -2.82 -1.63
N TRP A 113 -19.23 -2.91 -0.78
CA TRP A 113 -18.50 -4.15 -0.47
C TRP A 113 -19.45 -5.31 -0.13
N ALA A 114 -20.35 -5.13 0.84
CA ALA A 114 -21.26 -6.18 1.27
C ALA A 114 -22.25 -6.57 0.16
N LYS A 115 -22.75 -5.61 -0.61
CA LYS A 115 -23.64 -5.86 -1.76
C LYS A 115 -22.93 -6.70 -2.81
N LYS A 116 -21.71 -6.32 -3.22
CA LYS A 116 -20.93 -7.06 -4.23
C LYS A 116 -20.58 -8.47 -3.77
N ALA A 117 -20.24 -8.63 -2.48
CA ALA A 117 -19.99 -9.94 -1.89
C ALA A 117 -21.25 -10.83 -1.95
N LEU A 118 -22.41 -10.29 -1.55
CA LEU A 118 -23.70 -11.01 -1.59
C LEU A 118 -24.11 -11.39 -3.01
N GLU A 119 -23.83 -10.55 -4.00
CA GLU A 119 -24.14 -10.79 -5.42
C GLU A 119 -23.13 -11.75 -6.08
N GLY A 120 -22.10 -12.19 -5.38
CA GLY A 120 -21.09 -13.13 -5.90
C GLY A 120 -20.05 -12.49 -6.83
N HIS A 121 -19.80 -11.19 -6.67
CA HIS A 121 -18.83 -10.41 -7.46
C HIS A 121 -17.67 -9.85 -6.61
N PRO A 122 -16.93 -10.69 -5.87
CA PRO A 122 -15.82 -10.23 -5.02
C PRO A 122 -14.70 -9.54 -5.81
N GLU A 123 -14.52 -9.89 -7.08
CA GLU A 123 -13.53 -9.28 -7.98
C GLU A 123 -13.84 -7.81 -8.32
N ASP A 124 -15.06 -7.34 -8.08
CA ASP A 124 -15.48 -5.95 -8.28
C ASP A 124 -15.32 -5.09 -7.02
N ILE A 125 -14.97 -5.70 -5.90
CA ILE A 125 -14.73 -4.98 -4.65
C ILE A 125 -13.39 -4.25 -4.73
N SER A 126 -13.42 -2.93 -4.61
CA SER A 126 -12.21 -2.12 -4.46
C SER A 126 -11.56 -2.42 -3.10
N PRO A 127 -10.40 -3.07 -3.04
CA PRO A 127 -9.86 -3.56 -1.79
C PRO A 127 -9.25 -2.45 -0.94
N CYS A 128 -9.47 -2.49 0.37
CA CYS A 128 -8.65 -1.71 1.30
C CYS A 128 -7.25 -2.30 1.37
N ILE A 129 -6.22 -1.52 1.04
CA ILE A 129 -4.81 -1.94 1.08
C ILE A 129 -4.13 -1.65 2.42
N ARG A 130 -4.86 -1.24 3.41
CA ARG A 130 -4.39 -0.94 4.78
C ARG A 130 -3.20 0.04 4.85
N CYS A 131 -3.10 0.98 3.90
CA CYS A 131 -2.03 1.98 3.85
C CYS A 131 -2.13 3.05 4.95
N ASN A 132 -3.30 3.24 5.53
CA ASN A 132 -3.61 4.26 6.55
C ASN A 132 -3.38 5.73 6.14
N GLU A 133 -2.87 6.02 4.96
CA GLU A 133 -2.50 7.37 4.52
C GLU A 133 -3.70 8.33 4.41
N GLY A 134 -4.68 7.98 3.59
CA GLY A 134 -5.81 8.87 3.30
C GLY A 134 -6.87 8.93 4.39
N CYS A 135 -7.13 7.80 5.04
CA CYS A 135 -8.16 7.70 6.07
C CYS A 135 -7.65 8.07 7.46
N LEU A 136 -6.46 7.63 7.86
CA LEU A 136 -5.91 7.85 9.19
C LEU A 136 -5.00 9.08 9.23
N ASP A 137 -3.89 9.07 8.50
CA ASP A 137 -2.90 10.15 8.56
C ASP A 137 -3.47 11.49 8.14
N ARG A 138 -4.19 11.51 7.01
CA ARG A 138 -4.77 12.74 6.52
C ARG A 138 -5.81 13.34 7.49
N GLY A 139 -6.63 12.48 8.12
CA GLY A 139 -7.63 12.92 9.09
C GLY A 139 -7.01 13.32 10.43
N ASN A 140 -6.26 12.41 11.05
CA ASN A 140 -5.80 12.57 12.43
C ASN A 140 -4.53 13.43 12.54
N HIS A 141 -3.56 13.25 11.62
CA HIS A 141 -2.28 13.97 11.72
C HIS A 141 -2.27 15.28 10.95
N LEU A 142 -2.96 15.36 9.81
CA LEU A 142 -3.00 16.59 9.00
C LEU A 142 -4.23 17.44 9.23
N GLY A 143 -5.23 16.98 10.02
CA GLY A 143 -6.47 17.70 10.28
C GLY A 143 -7.28 18.05 9.01
N LYS A 144 -7.17 17.21 7.96
CA LYS A 144 -7.85 17.39 6.68
C LYS A 144 -8.98 16.37 6.52
N SER A 145 -9.92 16.65 5.62
CA SER A 145 -10.95 15.67 5.23
C SER A 145 -10.29 14.38 4.77
N ILE A 146 -10.80 13.25 5.22
CA ILE A 146 -10.29 11.93 4.81
C ILE A 146 -10.50 11.71 3.31
N ASN A 147 -9.63 10.88 2.74
CA ASN A 147 -9.76 10.32 1.39
C ASN A 147 -9.30 8.86 1.41
N CYS A 148 -9.33 8.19 0.26
CA CYS A 148 -8.86 6.82 0.15
C CYS A 148 -8.03 6.63 -1.11
N THR A 149 -6.88 5.97 -0.99
CA THR A 149 -6.00 5.65 -2.12
C THR A 149 -6.71 4.80 -3.17
N MET A 150 -7.60 3.90 -2.76
CA MET A 150 -8.35 3.01 -3.65
C MET A 150 -9.69 3.59 -4.12
N ASN A 151 -10.26 4.55 -3.38
CA ASN A 151 -11.53 5.20 -3.68
C ASN A 151 -11.36 6.73 -3.79
N PRO A 152 -11.07 7.25 -4.97
CA PRO A 152 -10.87 8.69 -5.17
C PRO A 152 -12.15 9.52 -5.00
N THR A 153 -13.33 8.87 -4.98
CA THR A 153 -14.61 9.57 -4.81
C THR A 153 -15.01 9.78 -3.35
N LEU A 154 -14.30 9.15 -2.39
CA LEU A 154 -14.63 9.26 -0.97
C LEU A 154 -14.66 10.74 -0.51
N GLY A 155 -15.82 11.18 -0.04
CA GLY A 155 -16.09 12.56 0.36
C GLY A 155 -16.35 13.55 -0.79
N PHE A 156 -16.38 13.04 -2.04
CA PHE A 156 -16.64 13.79 -3.26
C PHE A 156 -17.57 13.03 -4.21
N GLU A 157 -18.41 12.14 -3.68
CA GLU A 157 -19.20 11.16 -4.44
C GLU A 157 -20.06 11.83 -5.52
N ASP A 158 -20.67 12.95 -5.20
CA ASP A 158 -21.54 13.70 -6.12
C ASP A 158 -20.73 14.45 -7.19
N ALA A 159 -19.65 15.11 -6.77
CA ALA A 159 -18.79 15.90 -7.65
C ALA A 159 -18.01 15.03 -8.64
N LEU A 160 -17.61 13.84 -8.22
CA LEU A 160 -16.84 12.86 -9.00
C LEU A 160 -17.71 11.71 -9.53
N ALA A 161 -19.04 11.82 -9.48
CA ALA A 161 -19.94 10.81 -10.04
C ALA A 161 -19.63 10.58 -11.53
N ILE A 162 -19.46 9.32 -11.92
CA ILE A 162 -19.24 8.93 -13.30
C ILE A 162 -20.57 9.11 -14.05
N ARG A 163 -20.62 10.06 -14.98
CA ARG A 163 -21.80 10.34 -15.78
C ARG A 163 -21.48 10.12 -17.26
N PRO A 164 -22.35 9.43 -18.02
CA PRO A 164 -22.16 9.24 -19.45
C PRO A 164 -22.03 10.59 -20.18
N THR A 165 -21.14 10.63 -21.17
CA THR A 165 -20.97 11.82 -22.02
C THR A 165 -21.94 11.82 -23.18
N ALA A 166 -22.43 13.02 -23.57
CA ALA A 166 -23.21 13.17 -24.79
C ALA A 166 -22.33 13.14 -26.08
N THR A 167 -21.01 13.35 -25.93
CA THR A 167 -20.06 13.41 -27.05
C THR A 167 -18.93 12.39 -26.84
N PRO A 168 -19.14 11.11 -27.20
CA PRO A 168 -18.09 10.10 -27.16
C PRO A 168 -16.85 10.50 -27.95
N LYS A 169 -15.67 10.19 -27.42
CA LYS A 169 -14.37 10.50 -28.01
C LYS A 169 -13.53 9.22 -28.13
N LYS A 170 -12.56 9.23 -29.04
CA LYS A 170 -11.45 8.28 -29.05
C LYS A 170 -10.39 8.80 -28.08
N VAL A 171 -10.19 8.07 -26.98
CA VAL A 171 -9.26 8.46 -25.90
C VAL A 171 -8.07 7.51 -25.88
N ALA A 172 -6.87 8.03 -26.01
CA ALA A 172 -5.66 7.28 -25.70
C ALA A 172 -5.25 7.50 -24.25
N VAL A 173 -4.91 6.42 -23.55
CA VAL A 173 -4.26 6.47 -22.24
C VAL A 173 -2.88 5.87 -22.38
N VAL A 174 -1.84 6.60 -21.98
CA VAL A 174 -0.45 6.17 -22.05
C VAL A 174 0.07 5.86 -20.66
N GLY A 175 0.45 4.59 -20.46
CA GLY A 175 0.89 4.02 -19.19
C GLY A 175 -0.22 3.22 -18.50
N GLY A 176 0.04 1.92 -18.30
CA GLY A 176 -0.87 0.96 -17.64
C GLY A 176 -0.60 0.78 -16.16
N GLY A 177 -0.01 1.78 -15.49
CA GLY A 177 0.08 1.84 -14.04
C GLY A 177 -1.29 2.15 -13.39
N PRO A 178 -1.38 2.26 -12.05
CA PRO A 178 -2.65 2.45 -11.35
C PRO A 178 -3.41 3.69 -11.83
N ALA A 179 -2.73 4.78 -12.11
CA ALA A 179 -3.34 6.01 -12.63
C ALA A 179 -3.94 5.81 -14.02
N GLY A 180 -3.20 5.18 -14.94
CA GLY A 180 -3.68 4.94 -16.30
C GLY A 180 -4.80 3.91 -16.36
N MET A 181 -4.72 2.81 -15.61
CA MET A 181 -5.79 1.82 -15.51
C MET A 181 -7.08 2.46 -14.98
N LYS A 182 -7.00 3.28 -13.92
CA LYS A 182 -8.17 3.98 -13.38
C LYS A 182 -8.73 5.00 -14.38
N ALA A 183 -7.86 5.77 -15.04
CA ALA A 183 -8.28 6.75 -16.06
C ALA A 183 -8.97 6.06 -17.25
N ALA A 184 -8.43 4.93 -17.71
CA ALA A 184 -9.01 4.15 -18.80
C ALA A 184 -10.41 3.62 -18.43
N ALA A 185 -10.55 3.03 -17.23
CA ALA A 185 -11.83 2.54 -16.74
C ALA A 185 -12.88 3.66 -16.63
N VAL A 186 -12.52 4.80 -16.05
CA VAL A 186 -13.43 5.96 -15.91
C VAL A 186 -13.81 6.53 -17.28
N ALA A 187 -12.86 6.66 -18.21
CA ALA A 187 -13.15 7.13 -19.56
C ALA A 187 -14.11 6.18 -20.29
N PHE A 188 -13.91 4.87 -20.17
CA PHE A 188 -14.81 3.86 -20.73
C PHE A 188 -16.22 3.96 -20.12
N ASP A 189 -16.33 4.01 -18.80
CA ASP A 189 -17.61 4.11 -18.08
C ASP A 189 -18.38 5.40 -18.42
N ARG A 190 -17.68 6.43 -18.87
CA ARG A 190 -18.28 7.65 -19.41
C ARG A 190 -18.74 7.53 -20.87
N GLY A 191 -18.49 6.40 -21.53
CA GLY A 191 -18.92 6.11 -22.91
C GLY A 191 -17.90 6.50 -23.97
N HIS A 192 -16.64 6.71 -23.64
CA HIS A 192 -15.57 6.93 -24.61
C HIS A 192 -15.03 5.61 -25.20
N GLN A 193 -14.48 5.67 -26.41
CA GLN A 193 -13.67 4.57 -26.99
C GLN A 193 -12.24 4.70 -26.46
N VAL A 194 -11.79 3.72 -25.67
CA VAL A 194 -10.51 3.80 -24.97
C VAL A 194 -9.48 2.84 -25.55
N THR A 195 -8.27 3.35 -25.80
CA THR A 195 -7.08 2.55 -26.07
C THR A 195 -6.03 2.85 -25.00
N LEU A 196 -5.58 1.83 -24.30
CA LEU A 196 -4.55 1.90 -23.27
C LEU A 196 -3.23 1.35 -23.81
N PHE A 197 -2.19 2.18 -23.85
CA PHE A 197 -0.83 1.79 -24.25
C PHE A 197 0.00 1.50 -23.01
N GLU A 198 0.61 0.31 -22.95
CA GLU A 198 1.52 -0.08 -21.86
C GLU A 198 2.68 -0.92 -22.43
N LYS A 199 3.90 -0.58 -22.09
CA LYS A 199 5.11 -1.27 -22.59
C LYS A 199 5.46 -2.55 -21.84
N ARG A 200 4.88 -2.73 -20.66
CA ARG A 200 5.04 -3.92 -19.81
C ARG A 200 3.65 -4.53 -19.50
N LYS A 201 3.58 -5.42 -18.55
CA LYS A 201 2.30 -5.87 -17.97
C LYS A 201 1.58 -4.71 -17.29
N LEU A 202 0.24 -4.72 -17.33
CA LEU A 202 -0.58 -3.80 -16.56
C LEU A 202 -0.19 -3.83 -15.10
N GLY A 203 -0.14 -2.67 -14.45
CA GLY A 203 0.21 -2.55 -13.03
C GLY A 203 1.29 -1.51 -12.75
N GLY A 204 2.19 -1.24 -13.70
CA GLY A 204 3.30 -0.32 -13.48
C GLY A 204 4.12 -0.71 -12.24
N PHE A 205 4.45 0.25 -11.38
CA PHE A 205 5.20 0.00 -10.14
C PHE A 205 4.44 -0.74 -9.04
N LEU A 206 3.17 -1.12 -9.23
CA LEU A 206 2.49 -2.01 -8.29
C LEU A 206 3.15 -3.38 -8.21
N HIS A 207 3.82 -3.83 -9.28
CA HIS A 207 4.60 -5.07 -9.26
C HIS A 207 5.75 -4.97 -8.25
N GLU A 208 6.58 -3.94 -8.38
CA GLU A 208 7.71 -3.69 -7.50
C GLU A 208 7.27 -3.40 -6.06
N ALA A 209 6.20 -2.61 -5.90
CA ALA A 209 5.65 -2.28 -4.59
C ALA A 209 5.03 -3.48 -3.87
N SER A 210 4.57 -4.49 -4.59
CA SER A 210 3.98 -5.71 -4.03
C SER A 210 4.96 -6.88 -3.90
N ALA A 211 6.21 -6.71 -4.30
CA ALA A 211 7.24 -7.74 -4.20
C ALA A 211 7.51 -8.16 -2.75
N PRO A 212 7.62 -7.25 -1.76
CA PRO A 212 7.78 -7.65 -0.37
C PRO A 212 6.58 -8.47 0.14
N GLU A 213 6.86 -9.54 0.86
CA GLU A 213 5.84 -10.46 1.41
C GLU A 213 4.82 -9.75 2.31
N PHE A 214 5.28 -8.83 3.13
CA PHE A 214 4.44 -8.04 4.04
C PHE A 214 3.57 -6.98 3.32
N LYS A 215 3.66 -6.90 1.98
CA LYS A 215 2.86 -5.99 1.14
C LYS A 215 1.83 -6.71 0.27
N ALA A 216 1.36 -7.86 0.70
CA ALA A 216 0.40 -8.68 -0.04
C ALA A 216 -0.91 -7.92 -0.43
N ASP A 217 -1.32 -6.91 0.34
CA ASP A 217 -2.50 -6.11 0.03
C ASP A 217 -2.35 -5.27 -1.25
N ILE A 218 -1.12 -4.90 -1.63
CA ILE A 218 -0.85 -4.24 -2.91
C ILE A 218 -1.14 -5.20 -4.09
N ARG A 219 -0.92 -6.52 -3.90
CA ARG A 219 -1.28 -7.54 -4.92
C ARG A 219 -2.78 -7.58 -5.17
N ASN A 220 -3.61 -7.37 -4.11
CA ASN A 220 -5.06 -7.26 -4.27
C ASN A 220 -5.47 -6.01 -5.06
N ALA A 221 -4.80 -4.87 -4.82
CA ALA A 221 -5.02 -3.66 -5.61
C ALA A 221 -4.64 -3.85 -7.08
N LEU A 222 -3.50 -4.48 -7.36
CA LEU A 222 -3.06 -4.81 -8.72
C LEU A 222 -4.08 -5.70 -9.42
N LYS A 223 -4.50 -6.80 -8.77
CA LYS A 223 -5.51 -7.73 -9.29
C LYS A 223 -6.82 -7.00 -9.60
N TYR A 224 -7.34 -6.21 -8.65
CA TYR A 224 -8.56 -5.44 -8.83
C TYR A 224 -8.47 -4.51 -10.05
N LEU A 225 -7.43 -3.67 -10.13
CA LEU A 225 -7.28 -2.70 -11.22
C LEU A 225 -7.16 -3.38 -12.58
N THR A 226 -6.44 -4.51 -12.66
CA THR A 226 -6.31 -5.30 -13.89
C THR A 226 -7.67 -5.87 -14.32
N VAL A 227 -8.41 -6.49 -13.41
CA VAL A 227 -9.77 -7.01 -13.66
C VAL A 227 -10.70 -5.88 -14.12
N GLN A 228 -10.58 -4.67 -13.54
CA GLN A 228 -11.42 -3.55 -13.95
C GLN A 228 -11.13 -3.07 -15.38
N VAL A 229 -9.92 -3.25 -15.89
CA VAL A 229 -9.59 -2.99 -17.31
C VAL A 229 -10.10 -4.13 -18.21
N GLU A 230 -9.88 -5.39 -17.80
CA GLU A 230 -10.25 -6.58 -18.57
C GLU A 230 -11.77 -6.76 -18.74
N LYS A 231 -12.56 -6.39 -17.74
CA LYS A 231 -14.05 -6.46 -17.79
C LYS A 231 -14.68 -5.43 -18.73
N ARG A 232 -13.91 -4.45 -19.16
CA ARG A 232 -14.36 -3.39 -20.08
C ARG A 232 -13.75 -3.64 -21.46
N ASP A 233 -14.45 -3.26 -22.51
CA ASP A 233 -13.94 -3.36 -23.88
C ASP A 233 -12.87 -2.26 -24.14
N ILE A 234 -11.81 -2.26 -23.31
CA ILE A 234 -10.67 -1.37 -23.42
C ILE A 234 -9.60 -2.07 -24.25
N LYS A 235 -9.26 -1.49 -25.39
CA LYS A 235 -8.17 -2.00 -26.22
C LYS A 235 -6.83 -1.75 -25.54
N VAL A 236 -6.17 -2.80 -25.06
CA VAL A 236 -4.80 -2.72 -24.51
C VAL A 236 -3.80 -2.99 -25.65
N VAL A 237 -2.83 -2.09 -25.80
CA VAL A 237 -1.75 -2.19 -26.79
C VAL A 237 -0.43 -2.30 -26.03
N GLU A 238 0.20 -3.47 -26.12
CA GLU A 238 1.49 -3.75 -25.49
C GLU A 238 2.63 -3.09 -26.26
N LYS A 239 2.84 -1.79 -26.01
CA LYS A 239 3.82 -0.95 -26.70
C LYS A 239 4.12 0.31 -25.90
N GLU A 240 5.36 0.79 -25.96
CA GLU A 240 5.70 2.15 -25.59
C GLU A 240 5.16 3.12 -26.65
N ALA A 241 4.18 3.94 -26.27
CA ALA A 241 3.54 4.86 -27.19
C ALA A 241 4.49 6.01 -27.59
N THR A 242 4.46 6.35 -28.87
CA THR A 242 5.13 7.53 -29.44
C THR A 242 4.09 8.59 -29.82
N ALA A 243 4.51 9.80 -30.13
CA ALA A 243 3.60 10.86 -30.60
C ALA A 243 2.83 10.44 -31.86
N ALA A 244 3.46 9.67 -32.78
CA ALA A 244 2.82 9.15 -33.99
C ALA A 244 1.69 8.15 -33.70
N ASP A 245 1.83 7.33 -32.65
CA ASP A 245 0.78 6.39 -32.23
C ASP A 245 -0.49 7.10 -31.72
N LEU A 246 -0.35 8.35 -31.32
CA LEU A 246 -1.41 9.16 -30.71
C LEU A 246 -2.10 10.08 -31.72
N GLU A 247 -1.70 10.02 -32.99
CA GLU A 247 -2.43 10.68 -34.07
C GLU A 247 -3.82 10.05 -34.24
N GLY A 248 -4.82 10.88 -34.49
CA GLY A 248 -6.21 10.42 -34.66
C GLY A 248 -7.00 10.14 -33.39
N PHE A 249 -6.42 10.32 -32.20
CA PHE A 249 -7.17 10.36 -30.94
C PHE A 249 -7.66 11.78 -30.64
N ASP A 250 -8.89 11.89 -30.15
CA ASP A 250 -9.52 13.17 -29.80
C ASP A 250 -8.97 13.72 -28.47
N ALA A 251 -8.52 12.84 -27.58
CA ALA A 251 -7.93 13.20 -26.30
C ALA A 251 -6.85 12.19 -25.88
N VAL A 252 -5.84 12.67 -25.17
CA VAL A 252 -4.73 11.86 -24.66
C VAL A 252 -4.53 12.11 -23.18
N ILE A 253 -4.52 11.03 -22.40
CA ILE A 253 -4.18 11.03 -20.95
C ILE A 253 -2.80 10.43 -20.81
N ILE A 254 -1.87 11.17 -20.21
CA ILE A 254 -0.47 10.76 -20.05
C ILE A 254 -0.22 10.36 -18.60
N ALA A 255 -0.02 9.07 -18.35
CA ALA A 255 0.27 8.49 -17.04
C ALA A 255 1.53 7.60 -17.10
N PRO A 256 2.68 8.09 -17.55
CA PRO A 256 3.88 7.30 -17.89
C PRO A 256 4.65 6.84 -16.66
N GLY A 257 4.24 7.27 -15.47
CA GLY A 257 4.90 6.95 -14.20
C GLY A 257 6.21 7.72 -13.99
N ALA A 258 7.16 7.04 -13.37
CA ALA A 258 8.45 7.60 -12.97
C ALA A 258 9.58 6.57 -13.19
N ALA A 259 10.82 7.01 -13.09
CA ALA A 259 12.01 6.18 -13.13
C ALA A 259 12.86 6.39 -11.87
N GLY A 260 13.59 5.36 -11.45
CA GLY A 260 14.49 5.46 -10.30
C GLY A 260 15.64 6.42 -10.58
N VAL A 261 16.01 7.21 -9.57
CA VAL A 261 17.13 8.15 -9.64
C VAL A 261 18.43 7.41 -9.32
N ARG A 262 19.42 7.52 -10.22
CA ARG A 262 20.76 6.97 -10.00
C ARG A 262 21.57 7.85 -9.06
N LEU A 263 22.45 7.23 -8.30
CA LEU A 263 23.33 7.93 -7.36
C LEU A 263 24.50 8.61 -8.12
N PRO A 264 24.60 9.95 -8.15
CA PRO A 264 25.60 10.66 -8.93
C PRO A 264 26.94 10.81 -8.15
N VAL A 265 27.57 9.69 -7.82
CA VAL A 265 28.86 9.64 -7.14
C VAL A 265 29.87 8.81 -7.95
N PRO A 266 31.18 8.99 -7.79
CA PRO A 266 32.18 8.09 -8.37
C PRO A 266 31.85 6.63 -8.03
N GLY A 267 31.80 5.77 -9.06
CA GLY A 267 31.44 4.35 -8.93
C GLY A 267 29.94 4.05 -8.80
N GLY A 268 29.07 5.05 -8.91
CA GLY A 268 27.61 4.84 -8.90
C GLY A 268 27.06 4.06 -10.10
N ASP A 269 27.89 3.79 -11.10
CA ASP A 269 27.63 3.02 -12.32
C ASP A 269 28.28 1.62 -12.34
N ARG A 270 28.89 1.19 -11.24
CA ARG A 270 29.54 -0.12 -11.12
C ARG A 270 28.53 -1.25 -11.29
N ALA A 271 29.03 -2.42 -11.73
CA ALA A 271 28.18 -3.59 -12.01
C ALA A 271 27.38 -4.12 -10.81
N ASN A 272 27.91 -3.90 -9.59
CA ASN A 272 27.23 -4.29 -8.35
C ASN A 272 26.29 -3.20 -7.79
N VAL A 273 26.10 -2.08 -8.52
CA VAL A 273 25.19 -1.00 -8.16
C VAL A 273 23.95 -1.05 -9.04
N GLN A 274 22.79 -1.15 -8.43
CA GLN A 274 21.50 -1.16 -9.14
C GLN A 274 20.45 -0.35 -8.40
N LEU A 275 19.37 0.00 -9.09
CA LEU A 275 18.23 0.66 -8.46
C LEU A 275 17.46 -0.36 -7.60
N ALA A 276 16.99 0.06 -6.43
CA ALA A 276 16.19 -0.80 -5.56
C ALA A 276 14.89 -1.28 -6.25
N VAL A 277 14.27 -0.43 -7.07
CA VAL A 277 13.09 -0.80 -7.86
C VAL A 277 13.39 -1.88 -8.90
N ASP A 278 14.58 -1.89 -9.52
CA ASP A 278 14.98 -2.93 -10.47
C ASP A 278 15.26 -4.27 -9.77
N ALA A 279 15.74 -4.21 -8.52
CA ALA A 279 15.91 -5.39 -7.67
C ALA A 279 14.55 -5.98 -7.25
N LEU A 280 13.62 -5.14 -6.80
CA LEU A 280 12.26 -5.54 -6.43
C LEU A 280 11.48 -6.10 -7.62
N ALA A 281 11.68 -5.60 -8.83
CA ALA A 281 11.07 -6.14 -10.05
C ALA A 281 11.46 -7.61 -10.33
N LYS A 282 12.51 -8.10 -9.68
CA LYS A 282 13.04 -9.48 -9.79
C LYS A 282 12.97 -10.21 -8.45
N ASP A 283 12.10 -9.76 -7.54
CA ASP A 283 11.98 -10.31 -6.18
C ASP A 283 13.34 -10.40 -5.44
N CYS A 284 14.24 -9.44 -5.71
CA CYS A 284 15.61 -9.40 -5.19
C CYS A 284 16.44 -10.66 -5.50
N ALA A 285 16.11 -11.39 -6.56
CA ALA A 285 16.79 -12.62 -6.94
C ALA A 285 18.29 -12.39 -7.21
N GLY A 286 19.16 -13.26 -6.65
CA GLY A 286 20.61 -13.20 -6.82
C GLY A 286 21.32 -12.13 -5.98
N ILE A 287 20.62 -11.50 -5.03
CA ILE A 287 21.20 -10.53 -4.09
C ILE A 287 21.44 -11.21 -2.75
N SER A 288 22.70 -11.33 -2.34
CA SER A 288 23.09 -11.95 -1.06
C SER A 288 24.41 -11.40 -0.55
N GLY A 289 24.75 -11.68 0.72
CA GLY A 289 26.00 -11.26 1.35
C GLY A 289 25.89 -9.86 2.01
N ASN A 290 26.91 -9.03 1.84
CA ASN A 290 26.93 -7.66 2.37
C ASN A 290 26.20 -6.70 1.43
N ILE A 291 25.08 -6.17 1.87
CA ILE A 291 24.19 -5.36 1.05
C ILE A 291 24.12 -3.95 1.65
N VAL A 292 24.37 -2.94 0.82
CA VAL A 292 24.17 -1.56 1.22
C VAL A 292 22.97 -0.98 0.48
N VAL A 293 21.95 -0.55 1.23
CA VAL A 293 20.78 0.18 0.70
C VAL A 293 21.00 1.67 0.92
N VAL A 294 21.04 2.45 -0.17
CA VAL A 294 21.27 3.89 -0.14
C VAL A 294 19.96 4.63 -0.28
N GLY A 295 19.55 5.31 0.79
CA GLY A 295 18.28 6.02 0.93
C GLY A 295 17.34 5.34 1.92
N GLY A 296 16.92 6.07 2.97
CA GLY A 296 16.04 5.63 4.04
C GLY A 296 14.59 6.10 3.87
N GLY A 297 14.15 6.35 2.65
CA GLY A 297 12.72 6.56 2.31
C GLY A 297 11.96 5.23 2.25
N LEU A 298 10.68 5.26 1.84
CA LEU A 298 9.80 4.07 1.84
C LEU A 298 10.41 2.91 1.04
N ILE A 299 10.80 3.14 -0.22
CA ILE A 299 11.36 2.10 -1.11
C ILE A 299 12.62 1.45 -0.51
N GLY A 300 13.54 2.29 -0.01
CA GLY A 300 14.80 1.77 0.58
C GLY A 300 14.54 0.96 1.85
N THR A 301 13.66 1.45 2.70
CA THR A 301 13.28 0.77 3.95
C THR A 301 12.61 -0.57 3.67
N GLU A 302 11.64 -0.61 2.76
CA GLU A 302 10.97 -1.85 2.34
C GLU A 302 11.94 -2.85 1.72
N THR A 303 12.85 -2.37 0.87
CA THR A 303 13.89 -3.21 0.26
C THR A 303 14.85 -3.78 1.31
N ALA A 304 15.27 -2.96 2.29
CA ALA A 304 16.15 -3.40 3.36
C ALA A 304 15.50 -4.47 4.24
N VAL A 305 14.22 -4.26 4.62
CA VAL A 305 13.45 -5.26 5.37
C VAL A 305 13.29 -6.55 4.57
N GLN A 306 12.91 -6.48 3.29
CA GLN A 306 12.74 -7.66 2.44
C GLN A 306 14.02 -8.48 2.34
N LEU A 307 15.16 -7.84 2.15
CA LEU A 307 16.46 -8.50 2.04
C LEU A 307 16.94 -9.10 3.37
N SER A 308 16.55 -8.50 4.50
CA SER A 308 16.96 -8.94 5.82
C SER A 308 16.27 -10.22 6.31
N PHE A 309 15.20 -10.68 5.63
CA PHE A 309 14.57 -11.96 5.94
C PHE A 309 15.47 -13.16 5.63
N SER A 310 16.42 -13.03 4.70
CA SER A 310 17.48 -14.02 4.52
C SER A 310 18.58 -13.82 5.56
N LYS A 311 18.84 -14.85 6.36
CA LYS A 311 19.90 -14.83 7.40
C LYS A 311 21.33 -14.79 6.83
N GLU A 312 21.49 -15.02 5.53
CA GLU A 312 22.77 -14.91 4.83
C GLU A 312 23.11 -13.46 4.46
N ASN A 313 22.14 -12.56 4.60
CA ASN A 313 22.29 -11.17 4.24
C ASN A 313 22.68 -10.30 5.44
N HIS A 314 23.69 -9.47 5.22
CA HIS A 314 24.09 -8.39 6.14
C HIS A 314 23.71 -7.05 5.54
N VAL A 315 22.54 -6.54 5.94
CA VAL A 315 21.96 -5.33 5.34
C VAL A 315 22.35 -4.10 6.14
N THR A 316 22.98 -3.12 5.48
CA THR A 316 23.24 -1.78 6.02
C THR A 316 22.45 -0.76 5.20
N MET A 317 21.60 0.02 5.86
CA MET A 317 20.92 1.17 5.26
C MET A 317 21.69 2.46 5.56
N VAL A 318 21.92 3.26 4.52
CA VAL A 318 22.60 4.56 4.63
C VAL A 318 21.63 5.68 4.24
N GLU A 319 21.38 6.61 5.16
CA GLU A 319 20.50 7.76 4.97
C GLU A 319 21.24 9.07 5.30
N MET A 320 21.18 10.03 4.37
CA MET A 320 21.85 11.33 4.55
C MET A 320 21.13 12.25 5.55
N LEU A 321 19.83 12.06 5.73
CA LEU A 321 19.04 12.81 6.70
C LEU A 321 19.19 12.23 8.11
N PRO A 322 18.88 13.00 9.16
CA PRO A 322 18.97 12.52 10.55
C PRO A 322 17.89 11.50 10.94
N LYS A 323 16.86 11.30 10.09
CA LYS A 323 15.75 10.37 10.33
C LYS A 323 15.35 9.68 9.03
N ILE A 324 15.14 8.36 9.10
CA ILE A 324 14.53 7.59 8.01
C ILE A 324 13.01 7.86 7.94
N MET A 325 12.38 7.53 6.83
CA MET A 325 10.91 7.56 6.65
C MET A 325 10.26 8.93 6.91
N LYS A 326 11.00 10.04 6.76
CA LYS A 326 10.56 11.39 7.15
C LYS A 326 9.21 11.79 6.53
N ASP A 327 8.96 11.41 5.29
CA ASP A 327 7.79 11.81 4.51
C ASP A 327 6.77 10.66 4.34
N CYS A 328 6.87 9.62 5.17
CA CYS A 328 5.98 8.46 5.16
C CYS A 328 4.85 8.60 6.18
N SER A 329 3.87 7.71 6.10
CA SER A 329 2.74 7.67 7.02
C SER A 329 3.19 7.49 8.48
N ALA A 330 2.40 7.95 9.44
CA ALA A 330 2.70 7.74 10.86
C ALA A 330 2.74 6.24 11.20
N SER A 331 1.85 5.45 10.60
CA SER A 331 1.85 3.99 10.75
C SER A 331 3.16 3.36 10.28
N ASP A 332 3.67 3.79 9.11
CA ASP A 332 4.93 3.29 8.57
C ASP A 332 6.12 3.70 9.46
N GLN A 333 6.11 4.95 9.97
CA GLN A 333 7.14 5.44 10.88
C GLN A 333 7.16 4.70 12.22
N MET A 334 6.08 4.03 12.62
CA MET A 334 6.03 3.19 13.81
C MET A 334 6.49 1.76 13.52
N VAL A 335 6.07 1.18 12.41
CA VAL A 335 6.27 -0.25 12.14
C VAL A 335 7.65 -0.55 11.56
N TYR A 336 8.10 0.18 10.55
CA TYR A 336 9.34 -0.17 9.85
C TYR A 336 10.61 -0.04 10.69
N PRO A 337 10.78 0.93 11.59
CA PRO A 337 11.96 0.96 12.47
C PRO A 337 12.10 -0.29 13.34
N GLU A 338 10.97 -0.80 13.86
CA GLU A 338 10.97 -2.05 14.64
C GLU A 338 11.29 -3.25 13.73
N MET A 339 10.70 -3.34 12.54
CA MET A 339 11.02 -4.41 11.58
C MET A 339 12.51 -4.41 11.20
N LEU A 340 13.10 -3.25 10.96
CA LEU A 340 14.54 -3.13 10.67
C LEU A 340 15.39 -3.63 11.84
N LYS A 341 15.04 -3.25 13.05
CA LYS A 341 15.74 -3.62 14.28
C LYS A 341 15.61 -5.12 14.57
N GLU A 342 14.41 -5.67 14.50
CA GLU A 342 14.14 -7.10 14.74
C GLU A 342 14.88 -7.99 13.75
N ASN A 343 15.05 -7.52 12.51
CA ASN A 343 15.76 -8.27 11.46
C ASN A 343 17.25 -7.90 11.36
N GLY A 344 17.79 -7.15 12.32
CA GLY A 344 19.21 -6.89 12.43
C GLY A 344 19.78 -5.96 11.34
N VAL A 345 18.95 -5.13 10.69
CA VAL A 345 19.40 -4.14 9.71
C VAL A 345 20.17 -3.04 10.41
N GLN A 346 21.41 -2.77 9.97
CA GLN A 346 22.18 -1.65 10.46
C GLN A 346 21.72 -0.35 9.79
N VAL A 347 21.15 0.58 10.55
CA VAL A 347 20.70 1.88 10.04
C VAL A 347 21.71 2.97 10.37
N MET A 348 22.20 3.66 9.35
CA MET A 348 23.15 4.76 9.46
C MET A 348 22.51 6.05 8.92
N THR A 349 21.98 6.86 9.82
CA THR A 349 21.46 8.20 9.51
C THR A 349 22.57 9.25 9.51
N SER A 350 22.28 10.48 9.06
CA SER A 350 23.24 11.58 8.93
C SER A 350 24.53 11.15 8.23
N SER A 351 24.42 10.22 7.27
CA SER A 351 25.54 9.58 6.59
C SER A 351 25.34 9.66 5.07
N ARG A 352 26.22 10.40 4.40
CA ARG A 352 26.15 10.63 2.95
C ARG A 352 27.10 9.70 2.22
N VAL A 353 26.64 8.98 1.22
CA VAL A 353 27.49 8.23 0.29
C VAL A 353 28.23 9.22 -0.60
N VAL A 354 29.55 9.07 -0.69
CA VAL A 354 30.43 9.96 -1.48
C VAL A 354 31.18 9.24 -2.60
N GLU A 355 31.36 7.92 -2.47
CA GLU A 355 32.08 7.10 -3.47
C GLU A 355 31.67 5.63 -3.31
N ILE A 356 31.73 4.86 -4.39
CA ILE A 356 31.63 3.40 -4.38
C ILE A 356 32.85 2.83 -5.09
N ASN A 357 33.64 2.00 -4.41
CA ASN A 357 34.87 1.44 -4.93
C ASN A 357 34.96 -0.09 -4.67
N ASP A 358 36.13 -0.70 -4.92
CA ASP A 358 36.31 -2.16 -4.76
C ASP A 358 36.25 -2.61 -3.30
N GLN A 359 36.38 -1.72 -2.33
CA GLN A 359 36.27 -2.02 -0.90
C GLN A 359 34.84 -1.87 -0.37
N GLY A 360 33.93 -1.26 -1.15
CA GLY A 360 32.55 -1.02 -0.79
C GLY A 360 32.07 0.41 -0.95
N VAL A 361 31.18 0.84 -0.08
CA VAL A 361 30.53 2.16 -0.09
C VAL A 361 31.22 3.09 0.91
N VAL A 362 31.77 4.19 0.43
CA VAL A 362 32.40 5.22 1.26
C VAL A 362 31.34 6.24 1.69
N VAL A 363 31.23 6.43 2.99
CA VAL A 363 30.28 7.37 3.60
C VAL A 363 30.99 8.44 4.42
N GLU A 364 30.38 9.63 4.46
CA GLU A 364 30.74 10.76 5.31
C GLU A 364 29.55 11.19 6.17
N GLY A 365 29.82 11.60 7.41
CA GLY A 365 28.83 12.03 8.40
C GLY A 365 29.45 12.00 9.79
N HIS A 366 29.37 10.88 10.49
CA HIS A 366 30.08 10.66 11.76
C HIS A 366 31.51 10.15 11.54
N GLY A 367 32.27 10.87 10.69
CA GLY A 367 33.59 10.48 10.18
C GLY A 367 33.47 9.80 8.80
N ARG A 368 34.63 9.68 8.10
CA ARG A 368 34.71 8.97 6.82
C ARG A 368 35.00 7.49 7.06
N LYS A 369 34.17 6.60 6.51
CA LYS A 369 34.37 5.15 6.61
C LYS A 369 33.92 4.44 5.36
N THR A 370 34.42 3.22 5.13
CA THR A 370 34.01 2.34 4.05
C THR A 370 33.18 1.18 4.62
N ILE A 371 32.04 0.91 4.02
CA ILE A 371 31.13 -0.18 4.36
C ILE A 371 31.32 -1.26 3.29
N PRO A 372 31.76 -2.48 3.63
CA PRO A 372 31.87 -3.57 2.67
C PRO A 372 30.52 -3.82 1.98
N ALA A 373 30.53 -4.02 0.67
CA ALA A 373 29.29 -4.23 -0.10
C ALA A 373 29.53 -5.15 -1.30
N ASP A 374 28.87 -6.28 -1.29
CA ASP A 374 28.75 -7.17 -2.45
C ASP A 374 27.72 -6.60 -3.43
N HIS A 375 26.63 -6.00 -2.90
CA HIS A 375 25.58 -5.32 -3.65
C HIS A 375 25.27 -3.93 -3.07
N VAL A 376 25.00 -2.98 -3.95
CA VAL A 376 24.54 -1.63 -3.57
C VAL A 376 23.20 -1.33 -4.25
N LEU A 377 22.17 -1.10 -3.44
CA LEU A 377 20.81 -0.81 -3.93
C LEU A 377 20.47 0.66 -3.70
N VAL A 378 20.22 1.38 -4.79
CA VAL A 378 19.99 2.82 -4.76
C VAL A 378 18.49 3.10 -4.70
N ALA A 379 18.03 3.79 -3.65
CA ALA A 379 16.64 4.14 -3.36
C ALA A 379 16.47 5.62 -2.97
N ILE A 380 17.14 6.52 -3.71
CA ILE A 380 17.17 7.96 -3.42
C ILE A 380 16.01 8.76 -4.03
N GLY A 381 15.02 8.09 -4.58
CA GLY A 381 13.80 8.69 -5.10
C GLY A 381 13.46 8.27 -6.54
N LEU A 382 12.33 8.80 -6.99
CA LEU A 382 11.80 8.59 -8.34
C LEU A 382 11.65 9.93 -9.05
N ALA A 383 12.00 9.98 -10.34
CA ALA A 383 11.83 11.15 -11.21
C ALA A 383 10.67 10.91 -12.19
N PRO A 384 9.70 11.83 -12.31
CA PRO A 384 8.58 11.70 -13.25
C PRO A 384 9.06 11.61 -14.71
N CYS A 385 8.49 10.70 -15.50
CA CYS A 385 8.74 10.59 -16.92
C CYS A 385 7.90 11.63 -17.68
N ARG A 386 8.50 12.68 -18.23
CA ARG A 386 7.79 13.82 -18.85
C ARG A 386 7.99 13.97 -20.35
N SER A 387 8.94 13.26 -20.96
CA SER A 387 9.39 13.46 -22.35
C SER A 387 8.24 13.47 -23.38
N LEU A 388 7.37 12.46 -23.35
CA LEU A 388 6.24 12.37 -24.28
C LEU A 388 5.22 13.52 -24.08
N ALA A 389 4.96 13.91 -22.84
CA ALA A 389 4.04 15.02 -22.54
C ALA A 389 4.60 16.35 -23.06
N GLU A 390 5.90 16.56 -22.95
CA GLU A 390 6.59 17.76 -23.45
C GLU A 390 6.61 17.76 -24.99
N GLU A 391 6.88 16.64 -25.63
CA GLU A 391 6.82 16.47 -27.08
C GLU A 391 5.42 16.81 -27.63
N LEU A 392 4.37 16.24 -27.05
CA LEU A 392 2.98 16.50 -27.47
C LEU A 392 2.56 17.96 -27.29
N LYS A 393 2.99 18.61 -26.19
CA LYS A 393 2.75 20.04 -25.98
C LYS A 393 3.46 20.89 -27.03
N ALA A 394 4.69 20.52 -27.42
CA ALA A 394 5.47 21.25 -28.42
C ALA A 394 4.82 21.26 -29.80
N ILE A 395 4.05 20.20 -30.13
CA ILE A 395 3.28 20.13 -31.40
C ILE A 395 1.84 20.63 -31.26
N GLY A 396 1.52 21.33 -30.15
CA GLY A 396 0.25 22.03 -29.95
C GLY A 396 -0.92 21.14 -29.50
N LYS A 397 -0.68 19.89 -29.07
CA LYS A 397 -1.76 19.04 -28.54
C LYS A 397 -2.11 19.42 -27.08
N GLN A 398 -3.40 19.39 -26.76
CA GLN A 398 -3.86 19.52 -25.38
C GLN A 398 -3.54 18.23 -24.63
N VAL A 399 -2.70 18.31 -23.60
CA VAL A 399 -2.23 17.17 -22.82
C VAL A 399 -2.62 17.34 -21.36
N THR A 400 -3.31 16.34 -20.80
CA THR A 400 -3.53 16.20 -19.36
C THR A 400 -2.53 15.16 -18.80
N VAL A 401 -1.76 15.56 -17.79
CA VAL A 401 -0.73 14.73 -17.16
C VAL A 401 -1.14 14.43 -15.73
#